data_27e2034f930a9c54801b4ca752d8fae4
#
_entry.id   27e2034f930a9c54801b4ca752d8fae4
#
_cell.length_a   1.000
_cell.length_b   1.000
_cell.length_c   1.000
_cell.angle_alpha   90.00
_cell.angle_beta   90.00
_cell.angle_gamma   90.00
#
_symmetry.space_group_name_H-M   'P 1'
#
loop_
_entity.id
_entity.type
_entity.pdbx_description
1 polymer ?
#
loop_
_entity_poly.entity_id
_entity_poly.type
_entity_poly.pdbx_seq_one_letter_code
_entity_poly.pdbx_strand_id
1 'polypeptide(L)'
;MALQLCTRPYNSIICAETAHIYVDECGAPARMTGCQIRPIATPDGKLTPDLVRPYLCHFGEQHHSQPGAIYISQCSELGTVYKPDELRALTDLAHRHGMYVHMDGARLANACAA
;
A
#
# COMPACT_ATOMS: atom_id res chain seq x y z
N MET A 1 -8.31 3.71 12.93
CA MET A 1 -7.60 2.99 11.84
C MET A 1 -6.13 3.41 11.81
N ALA A 2 -5.21 2.45 11.67
CA ALA A 2 -3.78 2.74 11.64
C ALA A 2 -3.37 3.70 10.49
N LEU A 3 -4.00 3.57 9.31
CA LEU A 3 -3.74 4.45 8.18
C LEU A 3 -4.00 5.94 8.47
N GLN A 4 -4.93 6.27 9.36
CA GLN A 4 -5.18 7.67 9.75
C GLN A 4 -4.00 8.29 10.50
N LEU A 5 -3.15 7.47 11.12
CA LEU A 5 -1.96 7.94 11.82
C LEU A 5 -0.84 8.34 10.88
N CYS A 6 -0.77 7.73 9.71
CA CYS A 6 0.31 7.92 8.75
C CYS A 6 -0.11 8.63 7.45
N THR A 7 -1.37 9.04 7.32
CA THR A 7 -1.85 9.75 6.13
C THR A 7 -2.63 11.01 6.48
N ARG A 8 -2.83 11.85 5.48
CA ARG A 8 -3.69 13.04 5.51
C ARG A 8 -4.74 12.93 4.41
N PRO A 9 -5.90 13.62 4.50
CA PRO A 9 -6.97 13.51 3.49
C PRO A 9 -6.54 13.80 2.05
N TYR A 10 -5.48 14.58 1.86
CA TYR A 10 -4.93 14.86 0.52
C TYR A 10 -3.97 13.79 0.01
N ASN A 11 -3.69 12.75 0.79
CA ASN A 11 -2.82 11.67 0.36
C ASN A 11 -3.53 10.66 -0.55
N SER A 12 -2.74 9.90 -1.27
CA SER A 12 -3.14 8.64 -1.86
C SER A 12 -2.45 7.46 -1.17
N ILE A 13 -3.14 6.33 -1.16
CA ILE A 13 -2.65 5.05 -0.65
C ILE A 13 -2.53 4.09 -1.84
N ILE A 14 -1.32 3.65 -2.11
CA ILE A 14 -1.00 2.74 -3.20
C ILE A 14 -1.13 1.30 -2.69
N CYS A 15 -1.86 0.44 -3.40
CA CYS A 15 -2.04 -0.97 -3.05
C CYS A 15 -2.13 -1.84 -4.29
N ALA A 16 -2.04 -3.16 -4.13
CA ALA A 16 -2.38 -4.10 -5.20
C ALA A 16 -3.88 -4.02 -5.51
N GLU A 17 -4.27 -4.26 -6.76
CA GLU A 17 -5.69 -4.26 -7.16
C GLU A 17 -6.52 -5.35 -6.45
N THR A 18 -5.85 -6.41 -5.99
CA THR A 18 -6.47 -7.50 -5.20
C THR A 18 -6.48 -7.23 -3.70
N ALA A 19 -5.89 -6.12 -3.24
CA ALA A 19 -5.73 -5.84 -1.82
C ALA A 19 -7.08 -5.66 -1.11
N HIS A 20 -7.21 -6.25 0.08
CA HIS A 20 -8.41 -6.21 0.92
C HIS A 20 -8.92 -4.77 1.12
N ILE A 21 -8.02 -3.82 1.35
CA ILE A 21 -8.34 -2.39 1.51
C ILE A 21 -9.13 -1.82 0.32
N TYR A 22 -8.91 -2.35 -0.87
CA TYR A 22 -9.55 -1.87 -2.10
C TYR A 22 -10.83 -2.65 -2.43
N VAL A 23 -10.82 -3.99 -2.25
CA VAL A 23 -11.88 -4.89 -2.77
C VAL A 23 -12.95 -5.20 -1.73
N ASP A 24 -12.57 -5.36 -0.44
CA ASP A 24 -13.40 -6.05 0.55
C ASP A 24 -13.80 -5.19 1.76
N GLU A 25 -13.55 -3.90 1.75
CA GLU A 25 -13.86 -3.01 2.90
C GLU A 25 -14.95 -1.97 2.61
N CYS A 26 -15.75 -2.17 1.57
CA CYS A 26 -16.91 -1.31 1.26
C CYS A 26 -16.57 0.19 1.19
N GLY A 27 -15.35 0.56 0.79
CA GLY A 27 -14.88 1.94 0.74
C GLY A 27 -14.59 2.58 2.10
N ALA A 28 -14.63 1.82 3.20
CA ALA A 28 -14.35 2.35 4.54
C ALA A 28 -12.98 3.04 4.66
N PRO A 29 -11.89 2.52 4.09
CA PRO A 29 -10.59 3.18 4.16
C PRO A 29 -10.59 4.59 3.56
N ALA A 30 -11.17 4.74 2.37
CA ALA A 30 -11.31 6.05 1.71
C ALA A 30 -12.20 7.00 2.53
N ARG A 31 -13.33 6.49 3.03
CA ARG A 31 -14.26 7.27 3.87
C ARG A 31 -13.60 7.76 5.15
N MET A 32 -12.87 6.89 5.84
CA MET A 32 -12.30 7.18 7.15
C MET A 32 -11.03 8.03 7.09
N THR A 33 -10.23 7.88 6.03
CA THR A 33 -8.97 8.62 5.86
C THR A 33 -9.13 9.87 5.02
N GLY A 34 -10.13 9.90 4.13
CA GLY A 34 -10.25 10.89 3.06
C GLY A 34 -9.26 10.68 1.91
N CYS A 35 -8.42 9.64 1.97
CA CYS A 35 -7.40 9.38 0.97
C CYS A 35 -7.98 8.74 -0.29
N GLN A 36 -7.37 9.03 -1.43
CA GLN A 36 -7.59 8.29 -2.65
C GLN A 36 -6.89 6.93 -2.57
N ILE A 37 -7.62 5.83 -2.80
CA ILE A 37 -7.01 4.51 -2.96
C ILE A 37 -6.58 4.37 -4.42
N ARG A 38 -5.32 4.00 -4.64
CA ARG A 38 -4.73 3.81 -5.98
C ARG A 38 -4.30 2.37 -6.18
N PRO A 39 -5.17 1.53 -6.77
CA PRO A 39 -4.84 0.14 -7.04
C PRO A 39 -3.86 0.02 -8.20
N ILE A 40 -2.94 -0.94 -8.10
CA ILE A 40 -1.98 -1.30 -9.14
C ILE A 40 -2.21 -2.75 -9.54
N ALA A 41 -2.28 -3.03 -10.83
CA ALA A 41 -2.31 -4.39 -11.35
C ALA A 41 -1.01 -5.13 -11.01
N THR A 42 -1.15 -6.32 -10.48
CA THR A 42 -0.02 -7.15 -10.07
C THR A 42 -0.16 -8.58 -10.60
N PRO A 43 0.93 -9.25 -10.96
CA PRO A 43 0.85 -10.63 -11.46
C PRO A 43 0.51 -11.64 -10.35
N ASP A 44 0.83 -11.33 -9.10
CA ASP A 44 0.77 -12.29 -7.98
C ASP A 44 0.24 -11.69 -6.67
N GLY A 45 -0.36 -10.50 -6.73
CA GLY A 45 -0.88 -9.80 -5.54
C GLY A 45 0.18 -9.04 -4.75
N LYS A 46 1.45 -9.03 -5.18
CA LYS A 46 2.52 -8.31 -4.51
C LYS A 46 2.92 -7.05 -5.28
N LEU A 47 3.14 -5.97 -4.57
CA LEU A 47 3.78 -4.78 -5.10
C LEU A 47 5.30 -4.97 -5.17
N THR A 48 5.91 -4.39 -6.19
CA THR A 48 7.36 -4.25 -6.30
C THR A 48 7.73 -2.79 -6.47
N PRO A 49 8.98 -2.39 -6.17
CA PRO A 49 9.44 -1.03 -6.45
C PRO A 49 9.17 -0.58 -7.89
N ASP A 50 9.35 -1.44 -8.87
CA ASP A 50 9.17 -1.10 -10.28
C ASP A 50 7.70 -0.84 -10.63
N LEU A 51 6.77 -1.61 -10.04
CA LEU A 51 5.33 -1.37 -10.19
C LEU A 51 4.87 -0.08 -9.51
N VAL A 52 5.49 0.30 -8.40
CA VAL A 52 5.12 1.48 -7.63
C VAL A 52 5.70 2.77 -8.23
N ARG A 53 6.92 2.75 -8.78
CA ARG A 53 7.61 3.95 -9.29
C ARG A 53 6.77 4.86 -10.19
N PRO A 54 6.00 4.36 -11.16
CA PRO A 54 5.18 5.23 -12.02
C PRO A 54 4.13 6.04 -11.27
N TYR A 55 3.76 5.59 -10.06
CA TYR A 55 2.75 6.24 -9.22
C TYR A 55 3.35 7.25 -8.24
N LEU A 56 4.69 7.34 -8.16
CA LEU A 56 5.41 8.30 -7.33
C LEU A 56 5.58 9.62 -8.09
N CYS A 57 4.47 10.29 -8.33
CA CYS A 57 4.40 11.51 -9.10
C CYS A 57 3.47 12.52 -8.43
N HIS A 58 3.43 13.73 -8.96
CA HIS A 58 2.55 14.82 -8.50
C HIS A 58 2.82 15.32 -7.09
N PHE A 59 3.99 15.06 -6.52
CA PHE A 59 4.38 15.62 -5.23
C PHE A 59 4.42 17.16 -5.31
N GLY A 60 3.68 17.81 -4.40
CA GLY A 60 3.57 19.27 -4.37
C GLY A 60 2.57 19.87 -5.35
N GLU A 61 1.90 19.09 -6.18
CA GLU A 61 0.88 19.56 -7.11
C GLU A 61 -0.49 19.67 -6.40
N GLN A 62 -1.02 20.88 -6.32
CA GLN A 62 -2.25 21.16 -5.56
C GLN A 62 -3.52 20.48 -6.10
N HIS A 63 -3.53 20.06 -7.37
CA HIS A 63 -4.69 19.43 -8.02
C HIS A 63 -4.65 17.90 -7.99
N HIS A 64 -3.60 17.31 -7.43
CA HIS A 64 -3.41 15.85 -7.38
C HIS A 64 -3.25 15.36 -5.94
N SER A 65 -3.77 14.16 -5.66
CA SER A 65 -3.49 13.50 -4.39
C SER A 65 -2.01 13.18 -4.27
N GLN A 66 -1.46 13.38 -3.08
CA GLN A 66 -0.03 13.17 -2.81
C GLN A 66 0.20 11.74 -2.34
N PRO A 67 1.07 10.95 -2.99
CA PRO A 67 1.40 9.62 -2.47
C PRO A 67 1.86 9.71 -1.00
N GLY A 68 1.18 9.01 -0.09
CA GLY A 68 1.45 9.09 1.35
C GLY A 68 1.75 7.75 1.98
N ALA A 69 1.19 6.67 1.45
CA ALA A 69 1.43 5.33 1.98
C ALA A 69 1.38 4.27 0.88
N ILE A 70 2.15 3.20 1.09
CA ILE A 70 2.00 1.92 0.41
C ILE A 70 1.32 0.97 1.38
N TYR A 71 0.25 0.30 0.92
CA TYR A 71 -0.44 -0.74 1.67
C TYR A 71 -0.11 -2.11 1.09
N ILE A 72 0.26 -3.03 1.93
CA ILE A 72 0.49 -4.43 1.59
C ILE A 72 -0.21 -5.35 2.59
N SER A 73 -0.56 -6.56 2.15
CA SER A 73 -1.04 -7.64 3.03
C SER A 73 0.01 -8.74 3.12
N GLN A 74 0.23 -9.28 4.31
CA GLN A 74 1.16 -10.39 4.53
C GLN A 74 0.42 -11.55 5.23
N CYS A 75 0.24 -12.70 4.55
CA CYS A 75 0.43 -12.89 3.10
C CYS A 75 -0.62 -12.14 2.27
N SER A 76 -0.38 -12.01 0.96
CA SER A 76 -1.32 -11.35 0.06
C SER A 76 -2.65 -12.11 -0.04
N GLU A 77 -3.65 -11.50 -0.64
CA GLU A 77 -4.97 -12.09 -0.89
C GLU A 77 -4.90 -13.29 -1.85
N LEU A 78 -3.84 -13.38 -2.64
CA LEU A 78 -3.55 -14.53 -3.52
C LEU A 78 -2.67 -15.60 -2.86
N GLY A 79 -2.37 -15.46 -1.57
CA GLY A 79 -1.56 -16.42 -0.80
C GLY A 79 -0.06 -16.31 -1.02
N THR A 80 0.41 -15.31 -1.74
CA THR A 80 1.84 -15.07 -1.93
C THR A 80 2.47 -14.38 -0.72
N VAL A 81 3.74 -14.66 -0.47
CA VAL A 81 4.48 -14.15 0.69
C VAL A 81 5.55 -13.18 0.25
N TYR A 82 5.56 -11.99 0.86
CA TYR A 82 6.69 -11.06 0.73
C TYR A 82 7.89 -11.59 1.51
N LYS A 83 9.01 -11.73 0.82
CA LYS A 83 10.30 -12.02 1.46
C LYS A 83 10.86 -10.77 2.16
N PRO A 84 11.73 -10.93 3.18
CA PRO A 84 12.33 -9.78 3.87
C PRO A 84 13.01 -8.76 2.93
N ASP A 85 13.68 -9.22 1.88
CA ASP A 85 14.34 -8.33 0.93
C ASP A 85 13.33 -7.54 0.08
N GLU A 86 12.21 -8.15 -0.30
CA GLU A 86 11.13 -7.48 -1.03
C GLU A 86 10.48 -6.40 -0.15
N LEU A 87 10.24 -6.70 1.13
CA LEU A 87 9.73 -5.73 2.10
C LEU A 87 10.69 -4.56 2.29
N ARG A 88 11.98 -4.87 2.44
CA ARG A 88 13.02 -3.83 2.58
C ARG A 88 13.06 -2.93 1.36
N ALA A 89 13.03 -3.49 0.16
CA ALA A 89 13.07 -2.71 -1.08
C ALA A 89 11.87 -1.75 -1.20
N LEU A 90 10.66 -2.19 -0.84
CA LEU A 90 9.47 -1.33 -0.83
C LEU A 90 9.56 -0.26 0.27
N THR A 91 10.02 -0.63 1.45
CA THR A 91 10.16 0.29 2.59
C THR A 91 11.19 1.39 2.29
N ASP A 92 12.34 1.01 1.73
CA ASP A 92 13.37 1.96 1.33
C ASP A 92 12.87 2.92 0.26
N LEU A 93 12.13 2.41 -0.72
CA LEU A 93 11.49 3.25 -1.74
C LEU A 93 10.51 4.25 -1.12
N ALA A 94 9.61 3.78 -0.27
CA ALA A 94 8.62 4.62 0.40
C ALA A 94 9.29 5.71 1.25
N HIS A 95 10.24 5.33 2.09
CA HIS A 95 10.92 6.26 2.99
C HIS A 95 11.71 7.33 2.25
N ARG A 96 12.35 7.00 1.13
CA ARG A 96 13.04 8.02 0.29
C ARG A 96 12.09 9.10 -0.24
N HIS A 97 10.79 8.81 -0.32
CA HIS A 97 9.77 9.75 -0.78
C HIS A 97 8.92 10.31 0.37
N GLY A 98 9.34 10.12 1.63
CA GLY A 98 8.59 10.58 2.80
C GLY A 98 7.26 9.87 3.02
N MET A 99 7.10 8.67 2.48
CA MET A 99 5.90 7.82 2.58
C MET A 99 6.06 6.77 3.67
N TYR A 100 4.94 6.21 4.11
CA TYR A 100 4.90 5.06 5.01
C TYR A 100 4.57 3.77 4.27
N VAL A 101 4.95 2.63 4.84
CA VAL A 101 4.46 1.32 4.44
C VAL A 101 3.55 0.79 5.56
N HIS A 102 2.30 0.53 5.22
CA HIS A 102 1.36 -0.13 6.13
C HIS A 102 1.22 -1.59 5.74
N MET A 103 1.51 -2.48 6.68
CA MET A 103 1.31 -3.92 6.50
C MET A 103 0.07 -4.38 7.27
N ASP A 104 -0.90 -4.91 6.54
CA ASP A 104 -1.96 -5.71 7.12
C ASP A 104 -1.42 -7.11 7.45
N GLY A 105 -1.30 -7.38 8.73
CA GLY A 105 -0.76 -8.64 9.26
C GLY A 105 -1.82 -9.67 9.65
N ALA A 106 -3.04 -9.58 9.15
CA ALA A 106 -4.11 -10.53 9.50
C ALA A 106 -3.71 -11.99 9.24
N ARG A 107 -2.85 -12.22 8.25
CA ARG A 107 -2.32 -13.53 7.88
C ARG A 107 -0.81 -13.68 8.12
N LEU A 108 -0.22 -12.84 8.97
CA LEU A 108 1.23 -12.83 9.22
C LEU A 108 1.73 -14.17 9.76
N ALA A 109 0.97 -14.83 10.62
CA ALA A 109 1.35 -16.14 11.16
C ALA A 109 1.48 -17.19 10.05
N ASN A 110 0.62 -17.16 9.04
CA ASN A 110 0.69 -18.05 7.88
C ASN A 110 1.96 -17.75 7.05
N ALA A 111 2.28 -16.48 6.85
CA ALA A 111 3.48 -16.08 6.14
C ALA A 111 4.76 -16.51 6.85
N CYS A 112 4.79 -16.47 8.19
CA CYS A 112 5.94 -16.92 8.99
C CYS A 112 6.09 -18.45 8.98
N ALA A 113 5.01 -19.20 8.74
CA ALA A 113 5.04 -20.66 8.66
C ALA A 113 5.41 -21.18 7.26
N ALA A 114 5.40 -20.33 6.27
CA ALA A 114 5.79 -20.66 4.90
C ALA A 114 7.31 -20.48 4.72
#